data_6fa2d7eed58371ec465f88854c53c7e2
#
_entry.id   6fa2d7eed58371ec465f88854c53c7e2
#
_cell.length_a   1.000
_cell.length_b   1.000
_cell.length_c   1.000
_cell.angle_alpha   90.00
_cell.angle_beta   90.00
_cell.angle_gamma   90.00
#
_symmetry.space_group_name_H-M   'P 1'
#
loop_
_entity.id
_entity.type
_entity.pdbx_description
1 polymer ?
#
loop_
_entity_poly.entity_id
_entity_poly.type
_entity_poly.pdbx_seq_one_letter_code
_entity_poly.pdbx_strand_id
1 'polypeptide(L)'
;MSVIGEKLTEFAGTMTSVAMTETGTVVNNAVDAGPFGTVLYTLTFGETVDAAGETGPHTIRGQCFSPDGTTLTFVGGGTWRNRGHRRELKHVTVLSDGQRTFAVENLDFAAQTASGTIYGLE
;
A
#
# COMPACT_ATOMS: atom_id res chain seq x y z
N MET A 1 -3.08 -25.47 -0.91
CA MET A 1 -4.06 -24.44 -0.52
C MET A 1 -3.40 -23.07 -0.60
N SER A 2 -4.07 -22.09 -1.20
CA SER A 2 -3.56 -20.73 -1.26
C SER A 2 -4.27 -19.87 -0.23
N VAL A 3 -3.52 -19.07 0.53
CA VAL A 3 -4.09 -18.06 1.45
C VAL A 3 -4.43 -16.77 0.72
N ILE A 4 -3.89 -16.57 -0.48
CA ILE A 4 -4.20 -15.43 -1.33
C ILE A 4 -5.34 -15.84 -2.26
N GLY A 5 -6.43 -15.11 -2.21
CA GLY A 5 -7.62 -15.38 -2.99
C GLY A 5 -7.60 -14.72 -4.36
N GLU A 6 -8.79 -14.43 -4.88
CA GLU A 6 -8.95 -13.85 -6.20
C GLU A 6 -8.41 -12.42 -6.26
N LYS A 7 -7.95 -12.01 -7.44
CA LYS A 7 -7.69 -10.63 -7.77
C LYS A 7 -9.00 -9.84 -7.68
N LEU A 8 -9.01 -8.78 -6.86
CA LEU A 8 -10.17 -7.92 -6.70
C LEU A 8 -10.13 -6.73 -7.64
N THR A 9 -8.96 -6.11 -7.79
CA THR A 9 -8.77 -4.96 -8.66
C THR A 9 -7.29 -4.62 -8.80
N GLU A 10 -6.98 -3.82 -9.81
CA GLU A 10 -5.72 -3.10 -9.91
C GLU A 10 -5.93 -1.69 -9.41
N PHE A 11 -4.86 -1.01 -9.02
CA PHE A 11 -4.92 0.39 -8.61
C PHE A 11 -3.73 1.16 -9.16
N ALA A 12 -3.94 2.45 -9.38
CA ALA A 12 -2.89 3.36 -9.83
C ALA A 12 -3.22 4.79 -9.41
N GLY A 13 -2.18 5.56 -9.15
CA GLY A 13 -2.30 6.95 -8.78
C GLY A 13 -0.97 7.61 -8.49
N THR A 14 -0.99 8.60 -7.63
CA THR A 14 0.16 9.47 -7.37
C THR A 14 0.51 9.54 -5.90
N MET A 15 1.80 9.80 -5.63
CA MET A 15 2.23 10.24 -4.30
C MET A 15 1.85 11.71 -4.15
N THR A 16 1.11 12.02 -3.09
CA THR A 16 0.71 13.40 -2.79
C THR A 16 1.72 14.11 -1.88
N SER A 17 2.47 13.35 -1.10
CA SER A 17 3.57 13.87 -0.31
C SER A 17 4.54 12.76 0.07
N VAL A 18 5.80 13.14 0.29
CA VAL A 18 6.85 12.26 0.81
C VAL A 18 7.60 13.05 1.88
N ALA A 19 7.68 12.48 3.08
CA ALA A 19 8.44 13.06 4.18
C ALA A 19 9.57 12.13 4.59
N MET A 20 10.80 12.66 4.62
CA MET A 20 11.96 11.94 5.13
C MET A 20 12.11 12.25 6.61
N THR A 21 12.17 11.22 7.44
CA THR A 21 12.34 11.34 8.88
C THR A 21 13.64 10.67 9.32
N GLU A 22 14.04 10.89 10.56
CA GLU A 22 15.26 10.26 11.10
C GLU A 22 15.19 8.73 11.08
N THR A 23 14.00 8.17 11.20
CA THR A 23 13.80 6.72 11.32
C THR A 23 13.25 6.07 10.03
N GLY A 24 12.97 6.85 9.00
CA GLY A 24 12.44 6.31 7.76
C GLY A 24 11.72 7.33 6.91
N THR A 25 10.79 6.83 6.11
CA THR A 25 10.06 7.63 5.12
C THR A 25 8.57 7.48 5.35
N VAL A 26 7.84 8.57 5.21
CA VAL A 26 6.35 8.58 5.23
C VAL A 26 5.87 9.02 3.87
N VAL A 27 5.02 8.22 3.25
CA VAL A 27 4.48 8.48 1.90
C VAL A 27 2.97 8.52 1.98
N ASN A 28 2.37 9.56 1.44
CA ASN A 28 0.93 9.67 1.27
C ASN A 28 0.58 9.52 -0.21
N ASN A 29 -0.38 8.65 -0.50
CA ASN A 29 -0.82 8.34 -1.85
C ASN A 29 -2.31 8.59 -2.05
N ALA A 30 -2.66 8.92 -3.29
CA ALA A 30 -4.04 8.98 -3.77
C ALA A 30 -4.14 8.10 -5.02
N VAL A 31 -4.95 7.06 -4.97
CA VAL A 31 -5.08 6.11 -6.08
C VAL A 31 -6.55 5.87 -6.43
N ASP A 32 -6.77 5.42 -7.65
CA ASP A 32 -8.05 4.85 -8.09
C ASP A 32 -7.92 3.33 -7.98
N ALA A 33 -8.80 2.73 -7.21
CA ALA A 33 -8.80 1.28 -6.93
C ALA A 33 -10.12 0.61 -7.31
N GLY A 34 -10.68 0.97 -8.47
CA GLY A 34 -11.87 0.32 -9.02
C GLY A 34 -13.06 0.33 -8.06
N PRO A 35 -13.55 -0.85 -7.63
CA PRO A 35 -14.73 -0.92 -6.76
C PRO A 35 -14.52 -0.29 -5.38
N PHE A 36 -13.28 -0.14 -4.92
CA PHE A 36 -12.97 0.57 -3.67
C PHE A 36 -13.01 2.10 -3.84
N GLY A 37 -13.05 2.58 -5.09
CA GLY A 37 -13.10 3.99 -5.42
C GLY A 37 -11.76 4.71 -5.27
N THR A 38 -11.82 5.95 -4.84
CA THR A 38 -10.61 6.72 -4.51
C THR A 38 -10.09 6.27 -3.15
N VAL A 39 -8.83 5.90 -3.09
CA VAL A 39 -8.20 5.47 -1.84
C VAL A 39 -7.07 6.44 -1.48
N LEU A 40 -7.18 7.02 -0.28
CA LEU A 40 -6.16 7.88 0.29
C LEU A 40 -5.50 7.12 1.43
N TYR A 41 -4.18 6.97 1.38
CA TYR A 41 -3.50 6.18 2.40
C TYR A 41 -2.08 6.67 2.68
N THR A 42 -1.60 6.32 3.87
CA THR A 42 -0.28 6.64 4.36
C THR A 42 0.52 5.38 4.57
N LEU A 43 1.72 5.35 4.01
CA LEU A 43 2.71 4.31 4.22
C LEU A 43 3.80 4.85 5.14
N THR A 44 4.09 4.14 6.22
CA THR A 44 5.17 4.49 7.13
C THR A 44 6.21 3.39 7.07
N PHE A 45 7.38 3.72 6.55
CA PHE A 45 8.47 2.77 6.35
C PHE A 45 9.39 2.78 7.56
N GLY A 46 9.62 1.61 8.13
CA GLY A 46 10.60 1.41 9.18
C GLY A 46 12.01 1.29 8.64
N GLU A 47 12.95 1.13 9.54
CA GLU A 47 14.35 0.92 9.18
C GLU A 47 14.54 -0.43 8.49
N THR A 48 15.60 -0.50 7.67
CA THR A 48 15.98 -1.76 7.04
C THR A 48 16.48 -2.75 8.09
N VAL A 49 16.25 -4.03 7.85
CA VAL A 49 16.62 -5.09 8.79
C VAL A 49 17.68 -6.04 8.21
N ASP A 50 17.95 -5.98 6.91
CA ASP A 50 18.97 -6.82 6.28
C ASP A 50 20.32 -6.10 6.21
N ALA A 51 21.38 -6.87 6.05
CA ALA A 51 22.73 -6.35 6.00
C ALA A 51 22.98 -5.42 4.82
N ALA A 52 22.30 -5.64 3.70
CA ALA A 52 22.44 -4.80 2.51
C ALA A 52 21.67 -3.47 2.62
N GLY A 53 20.78 -3.32 3.60
CA GLY A 53 19.98 -2.11 3.77
C GLY A 53 18.90 -1.93 2.71
N GLU A 54 18.35 -3.02 2.19
CA GLU A 54 17.44 -2.99 1.06
C GLU A 54 15.98 -3.30 1.40
N THR A 55 15.71 -3.94 2.54
CA THR A 55 14.36 -4.38 2.89
C THR A 55 14.04 -4.12 4.36
N GLY A 56 12.77 -3.90 4.65
CA GLY A 56 12.30 -3.65 5.99
C GLY A 56 10.79 -3.72 6.12
N PRO A 57 10.26 -3.44 7.30
CA PRO A 57 8.83 -3.44 7.55
C PRO A 57 8.20 -2.09 7.20
N HIS A 58 6.89 -2.10 6.97
CA HIS A 58 6.10 -0.89 6.87
C HIS A 58 4.69 -1.11 7.41
N THR A 59 4.03 -0.01 7.72
CA THR A 59 2.61 0.01 8.04
C THR A 59 1.85 0.82 7.00
N ILE A 60 0.56 0.51 6.87
CA ILE A 60 -0.35 1.21 5.96
C ILE A 60 -1.65 1.50 6.71
N ARG A 61 -2.20 2.68 6.47
CA ARG A 61 -3.55 3.02 6.91
C ARG A 61 -4.16 4.03 5.97
N GLY A 62 -5.48 3.92 5.77
CA GLY A 62 -6.14 4.81 4.84
C GLY A 62 -7.64 4.69 4.86
N GLN A 63 -8.24 5.31 3.83
CA GLN A 63 -9.68 5.35 3.63
C GLN A 63 -9.99 5.09 2.16
N CYS A 64 -11.06 4.33 1.95
CA CYS A 64 -11.64 4.10 0.63
C CYS A 64 -12.93 4.91 0.51
N PHE A 65 -13.04 5.71 -0.54
CA PHE A 65 -14.23 6.49 -0.86
C PHE A 65 -14.91 5.84 -2.05
N SER A 66 -15.77 4.87 -1.77
CA SER A 66 -16.39 4.04 -2.79
C SER A 66 -17.37 4.82 -3.67
N PRO A 67 -17.58 4.39 -4.93
CA PRO A 67 -18.48 5.10 -5.85
C PRO A 67 -19.93 5.21 -5.38
N ASP A 68 -20.38 4.30 -4.51
CA ASP A 68 -21.72 4.32 -3.94
C ASP A 68 -21.90 5.26 -2.75
N GLY A 69 -20.85 6.01 -2.39
CA GLY A 69 -20.86 6.94 -1.26
C GLY A 69 -20.44 6.33 0.09
N THR A 70 -20.13 5.04 0.12
CA THR A 70 -19.65 4.38 1.34
C THR A 70 -18.19 4.73 1.60
N THR A 71 -17.83 4.98 2.85
CA THR A 71 -16.45 5.18 3.27
C THR A 71 -16.02 4.02 4.14
N LEU A 72 -14.91 3.38 3.75
CA LEU A 72 -14.27 2.33 4.55
C LEU A 72 -12.92 2.82 5.04
N THR A 73 -12.54 2.42 6.24
CA THR A 73 -11.18 2.63 6.74
C THR A 73 -10.43 1.31 6.75
N PHE A 74 -9.11 1.36 6.68
CA PHE A 74 -8.29 0.15 6.74
C PHE A 74 -6.96 0.42 7.41
N VAL A 75 -6.40 -0.65 7.95
CA VAL A 75 -5.06 -0.67 8.54
C VAL A 75 -4.38 -1.98 8.18
N GLY A 76 -3.07 -1.94 8.17
CA GLY A 76 -2.31 -3.14 7.91
C GLY A 76 -0.80 -2.89 7.92
N GLY A 77 -0.08 -3.83 7.35
CA GLY A 77 1.37 -3.74 7.28
C GLY A 77 1.96 -4.86 6.45
N GLY A 78 3.25 -4.77 6.24
CA GLY A 78 3.97 -5.74 5.45
C GLY A 78 5.44 -5.42 5.32
N THR A 79 6.01 -5.78 4.18
CA THR A 79 7.44 -5.64 3.89
C THR A 79 7.65 -4.88 2.59
N TRP A 80 8.80 -4.26 2.49
CA TRP A 80 9.19 -3.52 1.30
C TRP A 80 10.62 -3.85 0.91
N ARG A 81 10.92 -3.65 -0.37
CA ARG A 81 12.26 -3.84 -0.93
C ARG A 81 12.58 -2.72 -1.91
N ASN A 82 13.76 -2.13 -1.78
CA ASN A 82 14.26 -1.15 -2.72
C ASN A 82 14.71 -1.80 -4.04
N ARG A 83 14.36 -1.14 -5.14
CA ARG A 83 14.85 -1.50 -6.48
C ARG A 83 15.13 -0.21 -7.26
N GLY A 84 16.31 0.37 -7.03
CA GLY A 84 16.67 1.65 -7.64
C GLY A 84 15.73 2.77 -7.20
N HIS A 85 15.06 3.43 -8.15
CA HIS A 85 14.07 4.47 -7.85
C HIS A 85 12.73 3.91 -7.39
N ARG A 86 12.58 2.59 -7.37
CA ARG A 86 11.33 1.92 -7.05
C ARG A 86 11.41 1.23 -5.70
N ARG A 87 10.26 1.04 -5.12
CA ARG A 87 10.10 0.26 -3.90
C ARG A 87 8.93 -0.69 -4.11
N GLU A 88 9.20 -1.99 -3.96
CA GLU A 88 8.16 -3.01 -4.01
C GLU A 88 7.62 -3.27 -2.61
N LEU A 89 6.30 -3.27 -2.47
CA LEU A 89 5.63 -3.52 -1.21
C LEU A 89 4.74 -4.75 -1.33
N LYS A 90 4.69 -5.52 -0.25
CA LYS A 90 3.67 -6.57 -0.06
C LYS A 90 3.08 -6.36 1.32
N HIS A 91 1.76 -6.19 1.40
CA HIS A 91 1.12 -5.96 2.68
C HIS A 91 -0.27 -6.57 2.75
N VAL A 92 -0.71 -6.81 3.99
CA VAL A 92 -2.05 -7.27 4.30
C VAL A 92 -2.80 -6.13 4.99
N THR A 93 -4.09 -6.03 4.71
CA THR A 93 -4.95 -5.03 5.35
C THR A 93 -6.24 -5.66 5.83
N VAL A 94 -6.84 -5.02 6.82
CA VAL A 94 -8.21 -5.30 7.24
C VAL A 94 -9.02 -4.02 7.11
N LEU A 95 -10.19 -4.14 6.46
CA LEU A 95 -11.10 -3.02 6.24
C LEU A 95 -12.16 -2.99 7.33
N SER A 96 -12.77 -1.83 7.52
CA SER A 96 -13.78 -1.61 8.58
C SER A 96 -15.04 -2.45 8.40
N ASP A 97 -15.30 -2.98 7.21
CA ASP A 97 -16.42 -3.93 6.97
C ASP A 97 -16.02 -5.39 7.17
N GLY A 98 -14.80 -5.66 7.63
CA GLY A 98 -14.30 -7.00 7.90
C GLY A 98 -13.57 -7.67 6.74
N GLN A 99 -13.54 -7.08 5.57
CA GLN A 99 -12.75 -7.63 4.45
C GLN A 99 -11.27 -7.63 4.82
N ARG A 100 -10.56 -8.67 4.38
CA ARG A 100 -9.12 -8.78 4.50
C ARG A 100 -8.53 -8.87 3.11
N THR A 101 -7.47 -8.12 2.86
CA THR A 101 -6.83 -8.08 1.54
C THR A 101 -5.33 -8.30 1.63
N PHE A 102 -4.76 -8.75 0.52
CA PHE A 102 -3.33 -8.78 0.27
C PHE A 102 -3.06 -7.93 -0.96
N ALA A 103 -2.07 -7.05 -0.88
CA ALA A 103 -1.71 -6.21 -2.01
C ALA A 103 -0.22 -6.32 -2.34
N VAL A 104 0.06 -6.25 -3.64
CA VAL A 104 1.41 -6.04 -4.16
C VAL A 104 1.41 -4.64 -4.76
N GLU A 105 2.33 -3.81 -4.31
CA GLU A 105 2.39 -2.42 -4.71
C GLU A 105 3.78 -2.03 -5.18
N ASN A 106 3.84 -1.13 -6.17
CA ASN A 106 5.08 -0.53 -6.64
C ASN A 106 5.00 0.98 -6.49
N LEU A 107 5.97 1.54 -5.78
CA LEU A 107 6.19 2.97 -5.71
C LEU A 107 7.33 3.33 -6.65
N ASP A 108 7.14 4.38 -7.45
CA ASP A 108 8.22 4.99 -8.24
C ASP A 108 8.46 6.38 -7.68
N PHE A 109 9.58 6.56 -6.97
CA PHE A 109 9.87 7.84 -6.31
C PHE A 109 10.27 8.93 -7.30
N ALA A 110 10.87 8.57 -8.44
CA ALA A 110 11.24 9.56 -9.45
C ALA A 110 10.01 10.09 -10.18
N ALA A 111 9.09 9.23 -10.54
CA ALA A 111 7.83 9.60 -11.20
C ALA A 111 6.74 10.04 -10.21
N GLN A 112 6.92 9.74 -8.92
CA GLN A 112 5.94 9.99 -7.86
C GLN A 112 4.60 9.30 -8.12
N THR A 113 4.67 8.03 -8.50
CA THR A 113 3.49 7.20 -8.80
C THR A 113 3.42 6.00 -7.88
N ALA A 114 2.20 5.50 -7.70
CA ALA A 114 1.90 4.27 -6.98
C ALA A 114 0.97 3.41 -7.83
N SER A 115 1.24 2.12 -7.91
CA SER A 115 0.40 1.18 -8.64
C SER A 115 0.51 -0.22 -8.06
N GLY A 116 -0.47 -1.05 -8.31
CA GLY A 116 -0.41 -2.42 -7.85
C GLY A 116 -1.70 -3.19 -8.08
N THR A 117 -1.80 -4.31 -7.35
CA THR A 117 -2.92 -5.24 -7.44
C THR A 117 -3.37 -5.63 -6.05
N ILE A 118 -4.68 -5.69 -5.85
CA ILE A 118 -5.32 -6.09 -4.59
C ILE A 118 -5.99 -7.44 -4.79
N TYR A 119 -5.71 -8.36 -3.88
CA TYR A 119 -6.30 -9.70 -3.82
C TYR A 119 -7.10 -9.86 -2.54
N GLY A 120 -8.11 -10.73 -2.57
CA GLY A 120 -8.74 -11.19 -1.33
C GLY A 120 -7.76 -12.05 -0.53
N LEU A 121 -7.94 -12.08 0.78
CA LEU A 121 -7.14 -12.91 1.70
C LEU A 121 -8.05 -13.92 2.38
N GLU A 122 -7.71 -15.17 2.24
CA GLU A 122 -8.47 -16.28 2.81
C GLU A 122 -7.95 -16.73 4.16
#